data_8ed5843f023459c280ee44f48884ebcd
#
_entry.id   8ed5843f023459c280ee44f48884ebcd
#
_cell.length_a   1.000
_cell.length_b   1.000
_cell.length_c   1.000
_cell.angle_alpha   90.00
_cell.angle_beta   90.00
_cell.angle_gamma   90.00
#
_symmetry.space_group_name_H-M   'P 1'
#
loop_
_entity.id
_entity.type
_entity.pdbx_description
1 polymer ?
#
loop_
_entity_poly.entity_id
_entity_poly.type
_entity_poly.pdbx_seq_one_letter_code
_entity_poly.pdbx_strand_id
1 'polypeptide(L)'
;MRILKRLSRPVDLTGGVPWRVILQYAAPIMLSYLLQQIYVLTDTVICGQVLLAEQVAGVNDTFPLTFFFLQFAFGCTAGFSVLTAKYVGAKEDAGVRRSLVTQGYLTVGISLLLTLLSLVSLPWLLHLLSLGPENPVVYDAAYQYCFVIFLGIFAQMGYNLVCGVLRALGDSVSPLLFLLVSTALNVGLDLFFLIPLSMGPLGAALATVLAQLLSLCGCLVYTFVKYPALRPNAKDFAPQWAEIKSHLFAGVPLGFQFSILAIGIIVMQSGVVRFDIGAGGVMVAATPAQNGFGAANKLINFLMAFFNGLGSAMLCYTAQNYGKGNRDRVRRGTLQSLLIMLVICALCVGAGLALSVGGRYQYIFMSAEKITPASVHYGNLLLYVDLSMYFILGFLLVVRSAVQGVLQSGYVLGAGIAELIARVAICAFLPPLFAGGALGCDAPAIAFVALCAGDPGAWLAGSLVLLVPFFRTILCGEEKKTKCRAK
;
A
#
# COMPACT_ATOMS: atom_id res chain seq x y z
N MET A 1 30.23 -2.40 -10.77
CA MET A 1 29.70 -3.64 -11.36
C MET A 1 29.84 -4.88 -10.46
N ARG A 2 31.00 -5.19 -9.83
CA ARG A 2 31.16 -6.34 -8.91
C ARG A 2 30.31 -6.24 -7.63
N ILE A 3 30.16 -5.04 -7.04
CA ILE A 3 29.37 -4.80 -5.83
C ILE A 3 27.88 -5.01 -6.12
N LEU A 4 27.35 -4.48 -7.22
CA LEU A 4 25.96 -4.68 -7.65
C LEU A 4 25.64 -6.16 -7.91
N LYS A 5 26.56 -6.92 -8.55
CA LYS A 5 26.42 -8.36 -8.75
C LYS A 5 26.41 -9.15 -7.43
N ARG A 6 27.07 -8.66 -6.39
CA ARG A 6 27.11 -9.28 -5.06
C ARG A 6 25.83 -8.99 -4.26
N LEU A 7 25.31 -7.76 -4.39
CA LEU A 7 24.07 -7.31 -3.74
C LEU A 7 22.82 -7.91 -4.38
N SER A 8 22.84 -8.18 -5.70
CA SER A 8 21.69 -8.75 -6.43
C SER A 8 21.61 -10.28 -6.40
N ARG A 9 22.35 -10.96 -5.53
CA ARG A 9 22.19 -12.41 -5.34
C ARG A 9 20.91 -12.65 -4.54
N PRO A 10 20.06 -13.61 -4.99
CA PRO A 10 18.88 -13.98 -4.23
C PRO A 10 19.26 -14.46 -2.82
N VAL A 11 18.49 -14.04 -1.83
CA VAL A 11 18.66 -14.47 -0.45
C VAL A 11 17.87 -15.77 -0.26
N ASP A 12 18.56 -16.82 0.20
CA ASP A 12 17.87 -18.06 0.59
C ASP A 12 17.11 -17.85 1.92
N LEU A 13 15.80 -17.67 1.81
CA LEU A 13 14.94 -17.44 2.97
C LEU A 13 14.73 -18.69 3.80
N THR A 14 15.10 -19.87 3.28
CA THR A 14 14.92 -21.17 3.94
C THR A 14 16.15 -21.65 4.69
N GLY A 15 17.29 -20.94 4.58
CA GLY A 15 18.56 -21.23 5.24
C GLY A 15 18.97 -20.20 6.29
N GLY A 16 20.07 -20.41 6.97
CA GLY A 16 20.69 -19.46 7.90
C GLY A 16 19.89 -19.10 9.16
N VAL A 17 20.32 -18.08 9.90
CA VAL A 17 19.65 -17.59 11.12
C VAL A 17 18.47 -16.67 10.72
N PRO A 18 17.22 -16.94 11.17
CA PRO A 18 16.03 -16.27 10.64
C PRO A 18 16.10 -14.74 10.67
N TRP A 19 16.41 -14.13 11.83
CA TRP A 19 16.42 -12.66 11.94
C TRP A 19 17.43 -11.96 11.02
N ARG A 20 18.62 -12.57 10.81
CA ARG A 20 19.63 -12.01 9.90
C ARG A 20 19.17 -12.09 8.45
N VAL A 21 18.61 -13.22 8.06
CA VAL A 21 18.09 -13.43 6.70
C VAL A 21 16.92 -12.50 6.44
N ILE A 22 16.01 -12.35 7.41
CA ILE A 22 14.85 -11.46 7.30
C ILE A 22 15.31 -10.00 7.15
N LEU A 23 16.23 -9.51 7.99
CA LEU A 23 16.74 -8.12 7.89
C LEU A 23 17.49 -7.88 6.57
N GLN A 24 18.35 -8.80 6.16
CA GLN A 24 19.07 -8.69 4.90
C GLN A 24 18.13 -8.59 3.70
N TYR A 25 17.06 -9.36 3.73
CA TYR A 25 16.05 -9.38 2.68
C TYR A 25 15.09 -8.18 2.77
N ALA A 26 14.71 -7.76 3.98
CA ALA A 26 13.79 -6.65 4.22
C ALA A 26 14.40 -5.28 3.91
N ALA A 27 15.70 -5.08 4.13
CA ALA A 27 16.32 -3.76 3.98
C ALA A 27 16.13 -3.14 2.58
N PRO A 28 16.36 -3.85 1.44
CA PRO A 28 16.06 -3.29 0.13
C PRO A 28 14.57 -3.03 -0.10
N ILE A 29 13.69 -3.84 0.51
CA ILE A 29 12.23 -3.66 0.39
C ILE A 29 11.79 -2.41 1.16
N MET A 30 12.29 -2.19 2.37
CA MET A 30 12.05 -0.96 3.15
C MET A 30 12.50 0.27 2.38
N LEU A 31 13.69 0.21 1.77
CA LEU A 31 14.20 1.29 0.93
C LEU A 31 13.30 1.52 -0.30
N SER A 32 12.73 0.45 -0.90
CA SER A 32 11.79 0.59 -2.01
C SER A 32 10.51 1.33 -1.58
N TYR A 33 9.96 1.03 -0.40
CA TYR A 33 8.79 1.76 0.11
C TYR A 33 9.11 3.22 0.43
N LEU A 34 10.29 3.52 0.97
CA LEU A 34 10.74 4.90 1.19
C LEU A 34 10.87 5.68 -0.12
N LEU A 35 11.52 5.07 -1.12
CA LEU A 35 11.65 5.69 -2.45
C LEU A 35 10.31 5.90 -3.12
N GLN A 36 9.34 5.02 -2.88
CA GLN A 36 7.98 5.20 -3.38
C GLN A 36 7.29 6.42 -2.75
N GLN A 37 7.53 6.72 -1.46
CA GLN A 37 7.03 7.95 -0.85
C GLN A 37 7.71 9.20 -1.44
N ILE A 38 9.02 9.15 -1.69
CA ILE A 38 9.76 10.25 -2.34
C ILE A 38 9.23 10.46 -3.76
N TYR A 39 8.98 9.39 -4.50
CA TYR A 39 8.37 9.45 -5.84
C TYR A 39 7.04 10.20 -5.82
N VAL A 40 6.10 9.80 -4.95
CA VAL A 40 4.78 10.46 -4.84
C VAL A 40 4.91 11.93 -4.48
N LEU A 41 5.84 12.30 -3.59
CA LEU A 41 6.09 13.71 -3.27
C LEU A 41 6.65 14.49 -4.45
N THR A 42 7.62 13.91 -5.19
CA THR A 42 8.25 14.57 -6.34
C THR A 42 7.21 14.83 -7.44
N ASP A 43 6.40 13.84 -7.76
CA ASP A 43 5.31 13.96 -8.73
C ASP A 43 4.32 15.06 -8.32
N THR A 44 3.89 15.06 -7.05
CA THR A 44 3.00 16.10 -6.51
C THR A 44 3.61 17.51 -6.60
N VAL A 45 4.92 17.64 -6.36
CA VAL A 45 5.61 18.95 -6.46
C VAL A 45 5.70 19.41 -7.91
N ILE A 46 6.05 18.52 -8.84
CA ILE A 46 6.12 18.87 -10.28
C ILE A 46 4.75 19.32 -10.78
N CYS A 47 3.71 18.52 -10.52
CA CYS A 47 2.35 18.87 -10.90
C CYS A 47 1.90 20.21 -10.27
N GLY A 48 2.22 20.42 -8.98
CA GLY A 48 1.84 21.63 -8.25
C GLY A 48 2.54 22.92 -8.72
N GLN A 49 3.71 22.81 -9.37
CA GLN A 49 4.44 23.97 -9.90
C GLN A 49 4.10 24.28 -11.35
N VAL A 50 3.61 23.32 -12.12
CA VAL A 50 3.41 23.47 -13.57
C VAL A 50 1.93 23.58 -13.93
N LEU A 51 1.05 22.87 -13.22
CA LEU A 51 -0.39 22.89 -13.48
C LEU A 51 -1.08 24.10 -12.84
N LEU A 52 -2.21 24.50 -13.40
CA LEU A 52 -3.10 25.50 -12.78
C LEU A 52 -3.63 24.96 -11.43
N ALA A 53 -3.89 25.87 -10.48
CA ALA A 53 -4.38 25.48 -9.15
C ALA A 53 -5.66 24.63 -9.20
N GLU A 54 -6.58 24.96 -10.10
CA GLU A 54 -7.82 24.20 -10.32
C GLU A 54 -7.57 22.80 -10.89
N GLN A 55 -6.59 22.67 -11.78
CA GLN A 55 -6.18 21.35 -12.32
C GLN A 55 -5.53 20.49 -11.24
N VAL A 56 -4.67 21.07 -10.40
CA VAL A 56 -4.06 20.39 -9.25
C VAL A 56 -5.13 19.92 -8.27
N ALA A 57 -6.13 20.75 -8.00
CA ALA A 57 -7.26 20.37 -7.17
C ALA A 57 -7.99 19.15 -7.77
N GLY A 58 -8.35 19.21 -9.06
CA GLY A 58 -9.00 18.09 -9.74
C GLY A 58 -8.21 16.78 -9.66
N VAL A 59 -6.89 16.82 -9.89
CA VAL A 59 -6.02 15.63 -9.77
C VAL A 59 -5.99 15.11 -8.33
N ASN A 60 -5.81 15.98 -7.34
CA ASN A 60 -5.73 15.59 -5.93
C ASN A 60 -7.03 14.97 -5.41
N ASP A 61 -8.18 15.53 -5.82
CA ASP A 61 -9.49 15.06 -5.37
C ASP A 61 -9.83 13.66 -5.91
N THR A 62 -9.15 13.21 -6.98
CA THR A 62 -9.29 11.83 -7.49
C THR A 62 -8.50 10.79 -6.70
N PHE A 63 -7.65 11.19 -5.75
CA PHE A 63 -6.78 10.29 -5.00
C PHE A 63 -7.53 9.11 -4.35
N PRO A 64 -8.66 9.29 -3.65
CA PRO A 64 -9.36 8.15 -3.04
C PRO A 64 -9.83 7.13 -4.07
N LEU A 65 -10.26 7.60 -5.24
CA LEU A 65 -10.76 6.76 -6.32
C LEU A 65 -9.64 5.97 -6.99
N THR A 66 -8.57 6.64 -7.38
CA THR A 66 -7.39 5.98 -7.97
C THR A 66 -6.77 5.00 -6.97
N PHE A 67 -6.64 5.40 -5.70
CA PHE A 67 -6.14 4.54 -4.63
C PHE A 67 -6.97 3.26 -4.48
N PHE A 68 -8.29 3.35 -4.51
CA PHE A 68 -9.18 2.18 -4.38
C PHE A 68 -8.87 1.11 -5.45
N PHE A 69 -8.86 1.48 -6.73
CA PHE A 69 -8.63 0.54 -7.83
C PHE A 69 -7.17 0.04 -7.88
N LEU A 70 -6.21 0.95 -7.70
CA LEU A 70 -4.79 0.61 -7.79
C LEU A 70 -4.33 -0.25 -6.61
N GLN A 71 -4.87 -0.04 -5.41
CA GLN A 71 -4.57 -0.87 -4.25
C GLN A 71 -5.21 -2.25 -4.33
N PHE A 72 -6.39 -2.38 -4.94
CA PHE A 72 -6.96 -3.69 -5.26
C PHE A 72 -6.02 -4.48 -6.20
N ALA A 73 -5.58 -3.83 -7.27
CA ALA A 73 -4.65 -4.39 -8.24
C ALA A 73 -3.34 -4.82 -7.60
N PHE A 74 -2.76 -3.97 -6.74
CA PHE A 74 -1.55 -4.25 -5.97
C PHE A 74 -1.74 -5.45 -5.03
N GLY A 75 -2.83 -5.47 -4.26
CA GLY A 75 -3.13 -6.56 -3.32
C GLY A 75 -3.30 -7.90 -4.02
N CYS A 76 -3.99 -7.94 -5.18
CA CYS A 76 -4.13 -9.16 -5.98
C CYS A 76 -2.76 -9.72 -6.39
N THR A 77 -1.90 -8.89 -6.97
CA THR A 77 -0.57 -9.33 -7.44
C THR A 77 0.34 -9.75 -6.28
N ALA A 78 0.28 -9.05 -5.15
CA ALA A 78 0.99 -9.42 -3.93
C ALA A 78 0.52 -10.79 -3.41
N GLY A 79 -0.80 -11.06 -3.40
CA GLY A 79 -1.35 -12.34 -3.00
C GLY A 79 -0.99 -13.49 -3.94
N PHE A 80 -0.95 -13.23 -5.25
CA PHE A 80 -0.52 -14.23 -6.24
C PHE A 80 0.93 -14.66 -6.01
N SER A 81 1.82 -13.72 -5.69
CA SER A 81 3.24 -14.01 -5.46
C SER A 81 3.50 -14.93 -4.27
N VAL A 82 2.56 -15.06 -3.33
CA VAL A 82 2.64 -16.00 -2.19
C VAL A 82 2.73 -17.45 -2.65
N LEU A 83 1.94 -17.81 -3.68
CA LEU A 83 1.98 -19.17 -4.24
C LEU A 83 3.31 -19.44 -4.95
N THR A 84 3.83 -18.47 -5.71
CA THR A 84 5.17 -18.57 -6.29
C THR A 84 6.23 -18.79 -5.19
N ALA A 85 6.19 -17.99 -4.12
CA ALA A 85 7.13 -18.13 -3.00
C ALA A 85 7.02 -19.51 -2.31
N LYS A 86 5.80 -20.04 -2.18
CA LYS A 86 5.57 -21.40 -1.67
C LYS A 86 6.24 -22.46 -2.57
N TYR A 87 6.05 -22.39 -3.89
CA TYR A 87 6.69 -23.34 -4.83
C TYR A 87 8.22 -23.19 -4.84
N VAL A 88 8.75 -21.98 -4.74
CA VAL A 88 10.19 -21.74 -4.57
C VAL A 88 10.72 -22.42 -3.31
N GLY A 89 10.01 -22.28 -2.18
CA GLY A 89 10.36 -22.94 -0.92
C GLY A 89 10.32 -24.47 -0.99
N ALA A 90 9.34 -25.01 -1.74
CA ALA A 90 9.21 -26.44 -2.00
C ALA A 90 10.23 -26.99 -3.02
N LYS A 91 10.99 -26.10 -3.70
CA LYS A 91 11.90 -26.43 -4.81
C LYS A 91 11.18 -27.09 -6.00
N GLU A 92 9.95 -26.68 -6.26
CA GLU A 92 9.12 -27.17 -7.37
C GLU A 92 9.21 -26.22 -8.58
N ASP A 93 10.25 -26.33 -9.40
CA ASP A 93 10.46 -25.44 -10.56
C ASP A 93 9.28 -25.45 -11.55
N ALA A 94 8.63 -26.58 -11.76
CA ALA A 94 7.45 -26.66 -12.60
C ALA A 94 6.26 -25.92 -11.98
N GLY A 95 6.09 -25.96 -10.65
CA GLY A 95 5.09 -25.20 -9.92
C GLY A 95 5.34 -23.68 -10.03
N VAL A 96 6.60 -23.24 -9.94
CA VAL A 96 7.00 -21.83 -10.11
C VAL A 96 6.63 -21.34 -11.50
N ARG A 97 6.96 -22.09 -12.59
CA ARG A 97 6.62 -21.70 -13.96
C ARG A 97 5.11 -21.65 -14.20
N ARG A 98 4.36 -22.67 -13.74
CA ARG A 98 2.88 -22.67 -13.83
C ARG A 98 2.26 -21.51 -13.06
N SER A 99 2.76 -21.23 -11.85
CA SER A 99 2.32 -20.08 -11.06
C SER A 99 2.55 -18.77 -11.81
N LEU A 100 3.71 -18.60 -12.46
CA LEU A 100 4.03 -17.39 -13.23
C LEU A 100 3.03 -17.21 -14.40
N VAL A 101 2.75 -18.26 -15.16
CA VAL A 101 1.82 -18.20 -16.29
C VAL A 101 0.38 -17.91 -15.79
N THR A 102 -0.04 -18.60 -14.73
CA THR A 102 -1.37 -18.38 -14.12
C THR A 102 -1.55 -16.94 -13.63
N GLN A 103 -0.54 -16.39 -12.97
CA GLN A 103 -0.53 -14.98 -12.57
C GLN A 103 -0.59 -14.03 -13.77
N GLY A 104 0.08 -14.37 -14.88
CA GLY A 104 -0.01 -13.63 -16.13
C GLY A 104 -1.45 -13.57 -16.65
N TYR A 105 -2.13 -14.71 -16.73
CA TYR A 105 -3.54 -14.75 -17.16
C TYR A 105 -4.46 -13.97 -16.22
N LEU A 106 -4.29 -14.13 -14.91
CA LEU A 106 -5.09 -13.40 -13.92
C LEU A 106 -4.81 -11.90 -13.94
N THR A 107 -3.55 -11.50 -14.13
CA THR A 107 -3.20 -10.08 -14.28
C THR A 107 -3.88 -9.46 -15.49
N VAL A 108 -3.84 -10.11 -16.64
CA VAL A 108 -4.55 -9.63 -17.83
C VAL A 108 -6.07 -9.57 -17.60
N GLY A 109 -6.67 -10.66 -17.10
CA GLY A 109 -8.11 -10.72 -16.87
C GLY A 109 -8.61 -9.71 -15.85
N ILE A 110 -7.93 -9.59 -14.71
CA ILE A 110 -8.32 -8.66 -13.65
C ILE A 110 -8.05 -7.21 -14.06
N SER A 111 -6.92 -6.91 -14.73
CA SER A 111 -6.67 -5.55 -15.20
C SER A 111 -7.71 -5.09 -16.22
N LEU A 112 -8.11 -5.96 -17.16
CA LEU A 112 -9.18 -5.65 -18.11
C LEU A 112 -10.51 -5.40 -17.40
N LEU A 113 -10.86 -6.25 -16.42
CA LEU A 113 -12.07 -6.08 -15.62
C LEU A 113 -12.06 -4.77 -14.84
N LEU A 114 -10.96 -4.46 -14.16
CA LEU A 114 -10.81 -3.22 -13.38
C LEU A 114 -10.84 -1.99 -14.27
N THR A 115 -10.15 -2.03 -15.42
CA THR A 115 -10.16 -0.95 -16.41
C THR A 115 -11.60 -0.71 -16.92
N LEU A 116 -12.30 -1.77 -17.29
CA LEU A 116 -13.68 -1.64 -17.77
C LEU A 116 -14.60 -1.07 -16.68
N LEU A 117 -14.55 -1.63 -15.48
CA LEU A 117 -15.36 -1.16 -14.35
C LEU A 117 -15.07 0.29 -13.99
N SER A 118 -13.78 0.66 -13.88
CA SER A 118 -13.38 2.02 -13.51
C SER A 118 -13.76 3.04 -14.59
N LEU A 119 -13.56 2.74 -15.87
CA LEU A 119 -13.89 3.67 -16.96
C LEU A 119 -15.40 3.84 -17.14
N VAL A 120 -16.17 2.75 -17.07
CA VAL A 120 -17.64 2.83 -17.19
C VAL A 120 -18.26 3.59 -16.01
N SER A 121 -17.72 3.41 -14.81
CA SER A 121 -18.23 4.08 -13.62
C SER A 121 -17.61 5.47 -13.37
N LEU A 122 -16.60 5.87 -14.14
CA LEU A 122 -15.84 7.11 -13.89
C LEU A 122 -16.71 8.37 -13.77
N PRO A 123 -17.66 8.68 -14.66
CA PRO A 123 -18.49 9.89 -14.54
C PRO A 123 -19.31 9.87 -13.24
N TRP A 124 -19.91 8.73 -12.89
CA TRP A 124 -20.68 8.56 -11.66
C TRP A 124 -19.81 8.69 -10.40
N LEU A 125 -18.60 8.11 -10.43
CA LEU A 125 -17.66 8.17 -9.32
C LEU A 125 -17.13 9.58 -9.08
N LEU A 126 -16.90 10.37 -10.14
CA LEU A 126 -16.52 11.79 -10.01
C LEU A 126 -17.66 12.60 -9.38
N HIS A 127 -18.90 12.36 -9.80
CA HIS A 127 -20.06 12.97 -9.15
C HIS A 127 -20.18 12.63 -7.67
N LEU A 128 -19.88 11.39 -7.29
CA LEU A 128 -19.87 10.96 -5.88
C LEU A 128 -18.82 11.72 -5.04
N LEU A 129 -17.73 12.15 -5.67
CA LEU A 129 -16.70 12.98 -5.05
C LEU A 129 -17.05 14.49 -5.10
N SER A 130 -18.28 14.85 -5.49
CA SER A 130 -18.72 16.23 -5.68
C SER A 130 -17.95 16.99 -6.77
N LEU A 131 -17.34 16.25 -7.70
CA LEU A 131 -16.70 16.77 -8.89
C LEU A 131 -17.73 16.71 -10.02
N GLY A 132 -18.47 17.80 -10.19
CA GLY A 132 -19.51 17.90 -11.21
C GLY A 132 -19.15 18.90 -12.32
N PRO A 133 -19.95 18.95 -13.39
CA PRO A 133 -19.77 19.87 -14.51
C PRO A 133 -19.95 21.34 -14.12
N GLU A 134 -20.32 21.63 -12.89
CA GLU A 134 -20.43 22.98 -12.33
C GLU A 134 -19.08 23.71 -12.29
N ASN A 135 -17.98 22.96 -12.13
CA ASN A 135 -16.61 23.46 -12.27
C ASN A 135 -15.89 22.67 -13.38
N PRO A 136 -16.06 23.06 -14.65
CA PRO A 136 -15.59 22.27 -15.78
C PRO A 136 -14.07 22.05 -15.80
N VAL A 137 -13.27 23.02 -15.33
CA VAL A 137 -11.81 22.91 -15.32
C VAL A 137 -11.35 21.79 -14.35
N VAL A 138 -11.94 21.76 -13.15
CA VAL A 138 -11.63 20.74 -12.14
C VAL A 138 -12.13 19.36 -12.59
N TYR A 139 -13.36 19.30 -13.15
CA TYR A 139 -13.93 18.05 -13.66
C TYR A 139 -13.11 17.47 -14.81
N ASP A 140 -12.77 18.29 -15.82
CA ASP A 140 -11.99 17.85 -16.98
C ASP A 140 -10.60 17.37 -16.58
N ALA A 141 -9.93 18.06 -15.64
CA ALA A 141 -8.66 17.67 -15.10
C ALA A 141 -8.74 16.30 -14.39
N ALA A 142 -9.74 16.13 -13.53
CA ALA A 142 -10.00 14.88 -12.81
C ALA A 142 -10.31 13.73 -13.78
N TYR A 143 -11.17 13.98 -14.77
CA TYR A 143 -11.57 12.98 -15.75
C TYR A 143 -10.39 12.52 -16.62
N GLN A 144 -9.64 13.46 -17.20
CA GLN A 144 -8.47 13.16 -18.05
C GLN A 144 -7.41 12.37 -17.30
N TYR A 145 -7.11 12.77 -16.07
CA TYR A 145 -6.15 12.08 -15.22
C TYR A 145 -6.59 10.65 -14.90
N CYS A 146 -7.80 10.48 -14.36
CA CYS A 146 -8.33 9.16 -14.03
C CYS A 146 -8.45 8.24 -15.24
N PHE A 147 -8.92 8.77 -16.37
CA PHE A 147 -9.09 8.00 -17.59
C PHE A 147 -7.77 7.32 -18.01
N VAL A 148 -6.68 8.08 -18.05
CA VAL A 148 -5.35 7.56 -18.43
C VAL A 148 -4.81 6.60 -17.36
N ILE A 149 -4.91 6.95 -16.07
CA ILE A 149 -4.46 6.07 -14.98
C ILE A 149 -5.19 4.71 -15.03
N PHE A 150 -6.50 4.70 -15.27
CA PHE A 150 -7.28 3.47 -15.35
C PHE A 150 -6.96 2.63 -16.60
N LEU A 151 -6.66 3.25 -17.73
CA LEU A 151 -6.09 2.55 -18.88
C LEU A 151 -4.72 1.93 -18.54
N GLY A 152 -3.97 2.55 -17.66
CA GLY A 152 -2.64 2.11 -17.21
C GLY A 152 -2.65 0.99 -16.15
N ILE A 153 -3.81 0.55 -15.64
CA ILE A 153 -3.89 -0.52 -14.62
C ILE A 153 -3.12 -1.78 -15.04
N PHE A 154 -3.17 -2.15 -16.32
CA PHE A 154 -2.42 -3.29 -16.84
C PHE A 154 -0.90 -3.13 -16.66
N ALA A 155 -0.35 -1.96 -16.96
CA ALA A 155 1.08 -1.70 -16.82
C ALA A 155 1.52 -1.80 -15.35
N GLN A 156 0.73 -1.22 -14.45
CA GLN A 156 0.99 -1.27 -13.01
C GLN A 156 0.87 -2.68 -12.45
N MET A 157 -0.21 -3.43 -12.78
CA MET A 157 -0.37 -4.82 -12.33
C MET A 157 0.76 -5.70 -12.85
N GLY A 158 1.12 -5.54 -14.13
CA GLY A 158 2.22 -6.29 -14.76
C GLY A 158 3.56 -6.02 -14.06
N TYR A 159 3.88 -4.75 -13.80
CA TYR A 159 5.09 -4.38 -13.07
C TYR A 159 5.11 -4.97 -11.64
N ASN A 160 4.00 -4.85 -10.91
CA ASN A 160 3.86 -5.41 -9.57
C ASN A 160 3.97 -6.95 -9.56
N LEU A 161 3.41 -7.63 -10.58
CA LEU A 161 3.54 -9.07 -10.74
C LEU A 161 5.01 -9.47 -10.86
N VAL A 162 5.76 -8.84 -11.77
CA VAL A 162 7.18 -9.21 -11.99
C VAL A 162 8.02 -8.92 -10.76
N CYS A 163 7.80 -7.77 -10.10
CA CYS A 163 8.43 -7.43 -8.83
C CYS A 163 8.07 -8.44 -7.72
N GLY A 164 6.81 -8.90 -7.67
CA GLY A 164 6.33 -9.94 -6.76
C GLY A 164 7.03 -11.28 -6.97
N VAL A 165 7.18 -11.69 -8.23
CA VAL A 165 7.91 -12.92 -8.60
C VAL A 165 9.38 -12.82 -8.22
N LEU A 166 10.06 -11.72 -8.50
CA LEU A 166 11.46 -11.52 -8.09
C LEU A 166 11.61 -11.62 -6.56
N ARG A 167 10.71 -10.97 -5.82
CA ARG A 167 10.66 -11.09 -4.35
C ARG A 167 10.41 -12.53 -3.91
N ALA A 168 9.49 -13.24 -4.57
CA ALA A 168 9.23 -14.65 -4.27
C ALA A 168 10.46 -15.56 -4.46
N LEU A 169 11.37 -15.20 -5.38
CA LEU A 169 12.67 -15.86 -5.58
C LEU A 169 13.75 -15.47 -4.56
N GLY A 170 13.47 -14.54 -3.65
CA GLY A 170 14.45 -13.99 -2.69
C GLY A 170 15.26 -12.80 -3.23
N ASP A 171 14.93 -12.29 -4.41
CA ASP A 171 15.57 -11.11 -5.01
C ASP A 171 14.81 -9.84 -4.64
N SER A 172 15.24 -9.17 -3.58
CA SER A 172 14.66 -7.90 -3.13
C SER A 172 15.35 -6.66 -3.73
N VAL A 173 16.55 -6.83 -4.29
CA VAL A 173 17.34 -5.70 -4.82
C VAL A 173 16.94 -5.35 -6.24
N SER A 174 16.65 -6.33 -7.09
CA SER A 174 16.25 -6.05 -8.47
C SER A 174 14.97 -5.20 -8.57
N PRO A 175 13.88 -5.49 -7.82
CA PRO A 175 12.71 -4.60 -7.77
C PRO A 175 13.04 -3.17 -7.32
N LEU A 176 13.95 -2.99 -6.35
CA LEU A 176 14.40 -1.67 -5.92
C LEU A 176 15.09 -0.89 -7.06
N LEU A 177 15.96 -1.54 -7.81
CA LEU A 177 16.65 -0.91 -8.95
C LEU A 177 15.67 -0.51 -10.05
N PHE A 178 14.70 -1.37 -10.38
CA PHE A 178 13.67 -1.03 -11.35
C PHE A 178 12.74 0.08 -10.88
N LEU A 179 12.46 0.17 -9.58
CA LEU A 179 11.74 1.30 -9.02
C LEU A 179 12.51 2.62 -9.20
N LEU A 180 13.83 2.63 -8.96
CA LEU A 180 14.67 3.81 -9.21
C LEU A 180 14.64 4.23 -10.68
N VAL A 181 14.74 3.27 -11.60
CA VAL A 181 14.65 3.54 -13.05
C VAL A 181 13.25 4.08 -13.39
N SER A 182 12.19 3.45 -12.87
CA SER A 182 10.81 3.90 -13.09
C SER A 182 10.60 5.33 -12.61
N THR A 183 11.11 5.66 -11.43
CA THR A 183 11.03 7.02 -10.85
C THR A 183 11.76 8.04 -11.71
N ALA A 184 12.98 7.72 -12.15
CA ALA A 184 13.74 8.61 -13.01
C ALA A 184 13.07 8.84 -14.39
N LEU A 185 12.51 7.76 -14.97
CA LEU A 185 11.73 7.84 -16.20
C LEU A 185 10.48 8.69 -16.03
N ASN A 186 9.72 8.48 -14.94
CA ASN A 186 8.53 9.27 -14.69
C ASN A 186 8.84 10.76 -14.56
N VAL A 187 9.82 11.15 -13.71
CA VAL A 187 10.23 12.55 -13.56
C VAL A 187 10.64 13.15 -14.92
N GLY A 188 11.42 12.42 -15.73
CA GLY A 188 11.80 12.88 -17.06
C GLY A 188 10.60 13.06 -17.99
N LEU A 189 9.65 12.13 -17.98
CA LEU A 189 8.45 12.20 -18.79
C LEU A 189 7.46 13.27 -18.30
N ASP A 190 7.33 13.48 -16.97
CA ASP A 190 6.52 14.56 -16.41
C ASP A 190 7.03 15.92 -16.90
N LEU A 191 8.33 16.18 -16.76
CA LEU A 191 8.95 17.41 -17.23
C LEU A 191 8.76 17.57 -18.75
N PHE A 192 8.85 16.49 -19.51
CA PHE A 192 8.69 16.52 -20.97
C PHE A 192 7.24 16.78 -21.41
N PHE A 193 6.25 16.11 -20.78
CA PHE A 193 4.85 16.26 -21.19
C PHE A 193 4.23 17.54 -20.64
N LEU A 194 4.62 17.95 -19.44
CA LEU A 194 4.03 19.12 -18.79
C LEU A 194 4.59 20.45 -19.29
N ILE A 195 5.92 20.54 -19.56
CA ILE A 195 6.57 21.81 -19.91
C ILE A 195 6.54 22.04 -21.43
N PRO A 196 7.29 21.30 -22.31
CA PRO A 196 7.30 21.61 -23.73
C PRO A 196 6.02 21.26 -24.47
N LEU A 197 5.29 20.22 -24.02
CA LEU A 197 4.06 19.80 -24.69
C LEU A 197 2.79 20.37 -24.04
N SER A 198 2.90 20.97 -22.86
CA SER A 198 1.78 21.62 -22.13
C SER A 198 0.51 20.75 -22.06
N MET A 199 0.69 19.42 -21.87
CA MET A 199 -0.41 18.45 -21.91
C MET A 199 -1.30 18.46 -20.65
N GLY A 200 -0.95 19.25 -19.62
CA GLY A 200 -1.75 19.35 -18.41
C GLY A 200 -1.87 18.03 -17.63
N PRO A 201 -3.00 17.80 -16.94
CA PRO A 201 -3.23 16.58 -16.15
C PRO A 201 -3.10 15.27 -16.94
N LEU A 202 -3.47 15.29 -18.22
CA LEU A 202 -3.30 14.17 -19.13
C LEU A 202 -1.82 13.78 -19.27
N GLY A 203 -0.93 14.78 -19.35
CA GLY A 203 0.52 14.57 -19.46
C GLY A 203 1.11 13.88 -18.23
N ALA A 204 0.71 14.32 -17.02
CA ALA A 204 1.14 13.71 -15.77
C ALA A 204 0.70 12.23 -15.66
N ALA A 205 -0.56 11.95 -16.02
CA ALA A 205 -1.05 10.57 -16.03
C ALA A 205 -0.32 9.70 -17.06
N LEU A 206 -0.07 10.21 -18.26
CA LEU A 206 0.69 9.51 -19.32
C LEU A 206 2.12 9.23 -18.88
N ALA A 207 2.80 10.18 -18.25
CA ALA A 207 4.16 9.99 -17.74
C ALA A 207 4.21 8.83 -16.75
N THR A 208 3.26 8.78 -15.81
CA THR A 208 3.13 7.69 -14.83
C THR A 208 2.93 6.34 -15.50
N VAL A 209 1.96 6.24 -16.42
CA VAL A 209 1.64 4.97 -17.10
C VAL A 209 2.78 4.49 -18.00
N LEU A 210 3.39 5.40 -18.76
CA LEU A 210 4.51 5.05 -19.64
C LEU A 210 5.77 4.65 -18.87
N ALA A 211 6.09 5.34 -17.77
CA ALA A 211 7.21 4.97 -16.92
C ALA A 211 7.01 3.55 -16.34
N GLN A 212 5.81 3.21 -15.93
CA GLN A 212 5.49 1.87 -15.44
C GLN A 212 5.53 0.81 -16.54
N LEU A 213 5.02 1.11 -17.74
CA LEU A 213 5.04 0.20 -18.87
C LEU A 213 6.48 -0.10 -19.34
N LEU A 214 7.32 0.94 -19.48
CA LEU A 214 8.72 0.77 -19.81
C LEU A 214 9.48 -0.02 -18.75
N SER A 215 9.18 0.24 -17.48
CA SER A 215 9.75 -0.50 -16.35
C SER A 215 9.28 -1.95 -16.31
N LEU A 216 8.02 -2.23 -16.64
CA LEU A 216 7.49 -3.59 -16.80
C LEU A 216 8.26 -4.34 -17.88
N CYS A 217 8.40 -3.76 -19.09
CA CYS A 217 9.11 -4.39 -20.20
C CYS A 217 10.58 -4.68 -19.82
N GLY A 218 11.27 -3.69 -19.25
CA GLY A 218 12.66 -3.86 -18.81
C GLY A 218 12.80 -4.92 -17.72
N CYS A 219 11.90 -4.93 -16.74
CA CYS A 219 11.91 -5.89 -15.64
C CYS A 219 11.60 -7.31 -16.11
N LEU A 220 10.67 -7.49 -17.07
CA LEU A 220 10.39 -8.78 -17.71
C LEU A 220 11.61 -9.36 -18.43
N VAL A 221 12.22 -8.55 -19.31
CA VAL A 221 13.43 -8.95 -20.04
C VAL A 221 14.54 -9.36 -19.07
N TYR A 222 14.81 -8.49 -18.08
CA TYR A 222 15.81 -8.78 -17.05
C TYR A 222 15.52 -10.09 -16.30
N THR A 223 14.27 -10.32 -15.90
CA THR A 223 13.86 -11.51 -15.16
C THR A 223 14.13 -12.79 -15.94
N PHE A 224 13.74 -12.84 -17.22
CA PHE A 224 13.96 -14.03 -18.05
C PHE A 224 15.42 -14.21 -18.51
N VAL A 225 16.23 -13.14 -18.51
CA VAL A 225 17.68 -13.24 -18.76
C VAL A 225 18.41 -13.73 -17.50
N LYS A 226 18.07 -13.19 -16.33
CA LYS A 226 18.72 -13.54 -15.06
C LYS A 226 18.32 -14.92 -14.55
N TYR A 227 17.05 -15.29 -14.75
CA TYR A 227 16.47 -16.55 -14.28
C TYR A 227 15.91 -17.39 -15.44
N PRO A 228 16.77 -18.03 -16.26
CA PRO A 228 16.32 -18.83 -17.40
C PRO A 228 15.37 -19.97 -17.00
N ALA A 229 15.50 -20.50 -15.77
CA ALA A 229 14.63 -21.55 -15.22
C ALA A 229 13.15 -21.13 -15.11
N LEU A 230 12.85 -19.82 -15.11
CA LEU A 230 11.47 -19.29 -15.12
C LEU A 230 10.83 -19.31 -16.49
N ARG A 231 11.57 -19.55 -17.57
CA ARG A 231 11.00 -19.57 -18.93
C ARG A 231 9.97 -20.68 -19.02
N PRO A 232 8.69 -20.34 -19.34
CA PRO A 232 7.65 -21.34 -19.40
C PRO A 232 7.85 -22.27 -20.60
N ASN A 233 7.57 -23.54 -20.42
CA ASN A 233 7.45 -24.51 -21.50
C ASN A 233 6.02 -24.50 -22.06
N ALA A 234 5.81 -25.06 -23.27
CA ALA A 234 4.49 -25.13 -23.88
C ALA A 234 3.42 -25.78 -22.97
N LYS A 235 3.82 -26.75 -22.15
CA LYS A 235 2.92 -27.43 -21.18
C LYS A 235 2.49 -26.53 -20.01
N ASP A 236 3.28 -25.54 -19.66
CA ASP A 236 3.00 -24.62 -18.53
C ASP A 236 1.88 -23.62 -18.89
N PHE A 237 1.60 -23.42 -20.19
CA PHE A 237 0.53 -22.55 -20.68
C PHE A 237 -0.87 -23.20 -20.62
N ALA A 238 -0.96 -24.51 -20.39
CA ALA A 238 -2.26 -25.15 -20.23
C ALA A 238 -2.91 -24.68 -18.90
N PRO A 239 -4.09 -24.00 -18.98
CA PRO A 239 -4.73 -23.46 -17.79
C PRO A 239 -5.21 -24.61 -16.89
N GLN A 240 -4.81 -24.57 -15.61
CA GLN A 240 -5.26 -25.53 -14.61
C GLN A 240 -6.20 -24.82 -13.64
N TRP A 241 -7.46 -25.24 -13.59
CA TRP A 241 -8.47 -24.61 -12.75
C TRP A 241 -8.10 -24.60 -11.26
N ALA A 242 -7.44 -25.64 -10.76
CA ALA A 242 -6.96 -25.71 -9.39
C ALA A 242 -5.94 -24.61 -9.07
N GLU A 243 -5.01 -24.33 -10.00
CA GLU A 243 -4.03 -23.24 -9.86
C GLU A 243 -4.70 -21.88 -9.91
N ILE A 244 -5.59 -21.65 -10.89
CA ILE A 244 -6.36 -20.40 -11.02
C ILE A 244 -7.12 -20.13 -9.73
N LYS A 245 -7.86 -21.13 -9.22
CA LYS A 245 -8.63 -21.03 -7.97
C LYS A 245 -7.72 -20.70 -6.78
N SER A 246 -6.58 -21.37 -6.67
CA SER A 246 -5.62 -21.13 -5.57
C SER A 246 -5.08 -19.71 -5.59
N HIS A 247 -4.73 -19.17 -6.77
CA HIS A 247 -4.26 -17.80 -6.92
C HIS A 247 -5.37 -16.78 -6.61
N LEU A 248 -6.60 -17.00 -7.09
CA LEU A 248 -7.74 -16.13 -6.79
C LEU A 248 -8.03 -16.10 -5.28
N PHE A 249 -7.99 -17.25 -4.60
CA PHE A 249 -8.18 -17.32 -3.15
C PHE A 249 -7.05 -16.67 -2.34
N ALA A 250 -5.84 -16.61 -2.89
CA ALA A 250 -4.73 -15.91 -2.25
C ALA A 250 -4.74 -14.40 -2.53
N GLY A 251 -5.07 -14.00 -3.78
CA GLY A 251 -4.95 -12.63 -4.25
C GLY A 251 -6.17 -11.76 -4.02
N VAL A 252 -7.37 -12.23 -4.40
CA VAL A 252 -8.58 -11.40 -4.34
C VAL A 252 -8.90 -10.92 -2.92
N PRO A 253 -8.84 -11.77 -1.87
CA PRO A 253 -9.03 -11.32 -0.50
C PRO A 253 -8.03 -10.25 -0.06
N LEU A 254 -6.76 -10.37 -0.49
CA LEU A 254 -5.74 -9.38 -0.19
C LEU A 254 -5.97 -8.08 -0.99
N GLY A 255 -6.45 -8.18 -2.24
CA GLY A 255 -6.89 -7.04 -3.03
C GLY A 255 -7.99 -6.24 -2.33
N PHE A 256 -9.05 -6.90 -1.88
CA PHE A 256 -10.11 -6.26 -1.10
C PHE A 256 -9.60 -5.65 0.19
N GLN A 257 -8.72 -6.34 0.92
CA GLN A 257 -8.15 -5.81 2.17
C GLN A 257 -7.40 -4.50 1.94
N PHE A 258 -6.63 -4.37 0.85
CA PHE A 258 -5.94 -3.12 0.53
C PHE A 258 -6.90 -2.03 0.03
N SER A 259 -7.93 -2.36 -0.75
CA SER A 259 -8.93 -1.39 -1.23
C SER A 259 -9.79 -0.83 -0.11
N ILE A 260 -10.14 -1.65 0.88
CA ILE A 260 -10.94 -1.26 2.04
C ILE A 260 -10.28 -0.10 2.80
N LEU A 261 -8.94 -0.01 2.81
CA LEU A 261 -8.22 1.11 3.41
C LEU A 261 -8.60 2.46 2.79
N ALA A 262 -8.89 2.50 1.47
CA ALA A 262 -9.33 3.73 0.80
C ALA A 262 -10.62 4.29 1.40
N ILE A 263 -11.59 3.44 1.70
CA ILE A 263 -12.86 3.85 2.32
C ILE A 263 -12.57 4.44 3.71
N GLY A 264 -11.69 3.80 4.47
CA GLY A 264 -11.27 4.30 5.78
C GLY A 264 -10.65 5.69 5.74
N ILE A 265 -9.79 5.95 4.74
CA ILE A 265 -9.17 7.26 4.51
C ILE A 265 -10.25 8.33 4.22
N ILE A 266 -11.21 8.03 3.34
CA ILE A 266 -12.30 8.96 2.99
C ILE A 266 -13.12 9.33 4.23
N VAL A 267 -13.51 8.33 5.04
CA VAL A 267 -14.30 8.56 6.26
C VAL A 267 -13.55 9.45 7.25
N MET A 268 -12.27 9.21 7.44
CA MET A 268 -11.45 9.98 8.35
C MET A 268 -11.24 11.43 7.85
N GLN A 269 -10.92 11.61 6.56
CA GLN A 269 -10.80 12.94 5.95
C GLN A 269 -12.10 13.73 6.03
N SER A 270 -13.25 13.09 5.76
CA SER A 270 -14.56 13.75 5.90
C SER A 270 -14.84 14.19 7.34
N GLY A 271 -14.34 13.45 8.32
CA GLY A 271 -14.37 13.85 9.74
C GLY A 271 -13.50 15.08 10.00
N VAL A 272 -12.28 15.12 9.48
CA VAL A 272 -11.33 16.23 9.67
C VAL A 272 -11.87 17.53 9.10
N VAL A 273 -12.49 17.51 7.91
CA VAL A 273 -13.08 18.69 7.26
C VAL A 273 -14.08 19.39 8.19
N ARG A 274 -14.83 18.65 8.99
CA ARG A 274 -15.83 19.24 9.91
C ARG A 274 -15.19 20.13 10.98
N PHE A 275 -13.96 19.89 11.38
CA PHE A 275 -13.23 20.72 12.34
C PHE A 275 -12.73 22.06 11.77
N ASP A 276 -12.84 22.27 10.45
CA ASP A 276 -12.57 23.53 9.79
C ASP A 276 -13.86 24.31 9.43
N ILE A 277 -15.03 23.83 9.88
CA ILE A 277 -16.31 24.53 9.69
C ILE A 277 -16.56 25.44 10.89
N GLY A 278 -16.65 26.75 10.63
CA GLY A 278 -16.97 27.76 11.62
C GLY A 278 -18.47 28.04 11.77
N ALA A 279 -18.80 29.06 12.56
CA ALA A 279 -20.16 29.53 12.76
C ALA A 279 -20.83 29.86 11.43
N GLY A 280 -22.06 29.39 11.23
CA GLY A 280 -22.81 29.58 9.99
C GLY A 280 -22.45 28.65 8.84
N GLY A 281 -21.63 27.58 9.08
CA GLY A 281 -21.28 26.59 8.06
C GLY A 281 -20.19 27.04 7.08
N VAL A 282 -19.48 28.12 7.37
CA VAL A 282 -18.42 28.68 6.52
C VAL A 282 -17.08 28.04 6.94
N MET A 283 -16.25 27.69 5.95
CA MET A 283 -14.90 27.17 6.20
C MET A 283 -14.00 28.25 6.85
N VAL A 284 -13.26 27.86 7.87
CA VAL A 284 -12.26 28.70 8.53
C VAL A 284 -11.10 28.98 7.57
N ALA A 285 -10.60 30.22 7.59
CA ALA A 285 -9.44 30.60 6.79
C ALA A 285 -8.25 29.70 7.07
N ALA A 286 -7.50 29.32 6.05
CA ALA A 286 -6.33 28.42 6.08
C ALA A 286 -6.61 26.96 6.51
N THR A 287 -7.85 26.55 6.72
CA THR A 287 -8.24 25.15 7.02
C THR A 287 -7.20 24.38 7.90
N PRO A 288 -7.01 24.84 9.16
CA PRO A 288 -5.88 24.37 9.98
C PRO A 288 -5.96 22.88 10.33
N ALA A 289 -7.16 22.32 10.53
CA ALA A 289 -7.32 20.90 10.82
C ALA A 289 -6.91 20.04 9.64
N GLN A 290 -7.36 20.39 8.43
CA GLN A 290 -6.99 19.66 7.20
C GLN A 290 -5.50 19.77 6.89
N ASN A 291 -4.93 20.97 7.01
CA ASN A 291 -3.49 21.18 6.77
C ASN A 291 -2.62 20.44 7.78
N GLY A 292 -2.96 20.51 9.06
CA GLY A 292 -2.25 19.81 10.12
C GLY A 292 -2.34 18.29 9.95
N PHE A 293 -3.54 17.77 9.73
CA PHE A 293 -3.79 16.35 9.47
C PHE A 293 -3.02 15.87 8.22
N GLY A 294 -3.11 16.60 7.10
CA GLY A 294 -2.47 16.23 5.85
C GLY A 294 -0.94 16.14 5.96
N ALA A 295 -0.31 17.11 6.65
CA ALA A 295 1.14 17.09 6.88
C ALA A 295 1.56 15.95 7.81
N ALA A 296 0.82 15.70 8.90
CA ALA A 296 1.07 14.61 9.82
C ALA A 296 0.91 13.25 9.12
N ASN A 297 -0.11 13.08 8.29
CA ASN A 297 -0.36 11.86 7.54
C ASN A 297 0.77 11.55 6.53
N LYS A 298 1.35 12.57 5.90
CA LYS A 298 2.55 12.40 5.06
C LYS A 298 3.74 11.86 5.87
N LEU A 299 4.00 12.40 7.06
CA LEU A 299 5.05 11.86 7.95
C LEU A 299 4.75 10.42 8.36
N ILE A 300 3.51 10.11 8.75
CA ILE A 300 3.05 8.76 9.09
C ILE A 300 3.34 7.80 7.93
N ASN A 301 3.00 8.16 6.69
CA ASN A 301 3.26 7.32 5.50
C ASN A 301 4.76 7.05 5.29
N PHE A 302 5.63 8.03 5.55
CA PHE A 302 7.08 7.81 5.53
C PHE A 302 7.54 6.80 6.59
N LEU A 303 7.04 6.92 7.81
CA LEU A 303 7.37 6.00 8.90
C LEU A 303 6.82 4.60 8.62
N MET A 304 5.61 4.49 8.05
CA MET A 304 4.99 3.22 7.66
C MET A 304 5.75 2.47 6.55
N ALA A 305 6.62 3.13 5.80
CA ALA A 305 7.44 2.46 4.78
C ALA A 305 8.31 1.34 5.38
N PHE A 306 8.83 1.53 6.59
CA PHE A 306 9.60 0.50 7.30
C PHE A 306 8.75 -0.69 7.73
N PHE A 307 7.53 -0.43 8.20
CA PHE A 307 6.56 -1.45 8.60
C PHE A 307 6.12 -2.30 7.41
N ASN A 308 5.74 -1.64 6.32
CA ASN A 308 5.33 -2.31 5.08
C ASN A 308 6.47 -3.12 4.46
N GLY A 309 7.70 -2.61 4.54
CA GLY A 309 8.89 -3.30 4.06
C GLY A 309 9.16 -4.60 4.82
N LEU A 310 9.09 -4.59 6.16
CA LEU A 310 9.24 -5.79 6.97
C LEU A 310 8.06 -6.75 6.76
N GLY A 311 6.83 -6.25 6.66
CA GLY A 311 5.65 -7.05 6.35
C GLY A 311 5.79 -7.78 5.02
N SER A 312 6.17 -7.08 3.95
CA SER A 312 6.44 -7.68 2.64
C SER A 312 7.53 -8.75 2.67
N ALA A 313 8.59 -8.52 3.45
CA ALA A 313 9.64 -9.52 3.64
C ALA A 313 9.12 -10.76 4.37
N MET A 314 8.30 -10.56 5.39
CA MET A 314 7.69 -11.65 6.14
C MET A 314 6.73 -12.48 5.32
N LEU A 315 6.01 -11.87 4.40
CA LEU A 315 5.12 -12.57 3.47
C LEU A 315 5.90 -13.65 2.67
N CYS A 316 6.98 -13.25 2.01
CA CYS A 316 7.82 -14.16 1.21
C CYS A 316 8.57 -15.17 2.09
N TYR A 317 9.15 -14.72 3.22
CA TYR A 317 9.85 -15.59 4.18
C TYR A 317 8.92 -16.70 4.67
N THR A 318 7.72 -16.36 5.09
CA THR A 318 6.76 -17.32 5.62
C THR A 318 6.29 -18.26 4.52
N ALA A 319 5.97 -17.76 3.33
CA ALA A 319 5.49 -18.57 2.21
C ALA A 319 6.54 -19.61 1.76
N GLN A 320 7.83 -19.22 1.65
CA GLN A 320 8.89 -20.16 1.28
C GLN A 320 9.10 -21.24 2.36
N ASN A 321 9.15 -20.85 3.64
CA ASN A 321 9.33 -21.82 4.73
C ASN A 321 8.11 -22.73 4.91
N TYR A 322 6.90 -22.21 4.66
CA TYR A 322 5.68 -22.99 4.63
C TYR A 322 5.70 -24.02 3.46
N GLY A 323 6.10 -23.58 2.26
CA GLY A 323 6.29 -24.48 1.10
C GLY A 323 7.29 -25.59 1.35
N LYS A 324 8.39 -25.30 2.06
CA LYS A 324 9.39 -26.29 2.49
C LYS A 324 8.90 -27.23 3.61
N GLY A 325 7.74 -26.96 4.21
CA GLY A 325 7.22 -27.73 5.36
C GLY A 325 7.89 -27.39 6.70
N ASN A 326 8.72 -26.32 6.77
CA ASN A 326 9.48 -25.97 7.98
C ASN A 326 8.67 -25.02 8.89
N ARG A 327 7.72 -25.56 9.63
CA ARG A 327 6.83 -24.80 10.52
C ARG A 327 7.57 -24.16 11.69
N ASP A 328 8.56 -24.84 12.26
CA ASP A 328 9.37 -24.25 13.34
C ASP A 328 10.09 -22.99 12.90
N ARG A 329 10.55 -22.96 11.65
CA ARG A 329 11.21 -21.80 11.10
C ARG A 329 10.22 -20.67 10.83
N VAL A 330 8.99 -20.95 10.38
CA VAL A 330 7.90 -19.98 10.28
C VAL A 330 7.64 -19.35 11.66
N ARG A 331 7.44 -20.16 12.69
CA ARG A 331 7.22 -19.70 14.07
C ARG A 331 8.37 -18.83 14.58
N ARG A 332 9.60 -19.32 14.52
CA ARG A 332 10.79 -18.58 14.99
C ARG A 332 10.99 -17.27 14.23
N GLY A 333 10.84 -17.29 12.91
CA GLY A 333 10.96 -16.11 12.08
C GLY A 333 9.90 -15.07 12.40
N THR A 334 8.65 -15.47 12.61
CA THR A 334 7.56 -14.54 12.99
C THR A 334 7.83 -13.90 14.34
N LEU A 335 8.23 -14.67 15.36
CA LEU A 335 8.55 -14.14 16.69
C LEU A 335 9.75 -13.18 16.64
N GLN A 336 10.81 -13.55 15.92
CA GLN A 336 11.98 -12.65 15.75
C GLN A 336 11.63 -11.39 14.96
N SER A 337 10.72 -11.47 13.98
CA SER A 337 10.26 -10.30 13.25
C SER A 337 9.39 -9.36 14.10
N LEU A 338 8.64 -9.90 15.06
CA LEU A 338 7.94 -9.06 16.05
C LEU A 338 8.94 -8.28 16.92
N LEU A 339 10.06 -8.89 17.32
CA LEU A 339 11.13 -8.19 18.05
C LEU A 339 11.80 -7.11 17.18
N ILE A 340 12.11 -7.43 15.91
CA ILE A 340 12.64 -6.45 14.96
C ILE A 340 11.66 -5.30 14.77
N MET A 341 10.37 -5.60 14.62
CA MET A 341 9.33 -4.60 14.47
C MET A 341 9.22 -3.71 15.71
N LEU A 342 9.37 -4.26 16.90
CA LEU A 342 9.37 -3.46 18.13
C LEU A 342 10.50 -2.43 18.14
N VAL A 343 11.69 -2.80 17.67
CA VAL A 343 12.83 -1.87 17.52
C VAL A 343 12.51 -0.80 16.48
N ILE A 344 11.94 -1.18 15.32
CA ILE A 344 11.51 -0.24 14.29
C ILE A 344 10.44 0.72 14.84
N CYS A 345 9.46 0.22 15.59
CA CYS A 345 8.45 1.05 16.25
C CYS A 345 9.11 2.10 17.17
N ALA A 346 10.03 1.68 18.03
CA ALA A 346 10.71 2.59 18.94
C ALA A 346 11.49 3.69 18.19
N LEU A 347 12.18 3.33 17.10
CA LEU A 347 12.91 4.31 16.26
C LEU A 347 11.95 5.26 15.54
N CYS A 348 10.84 4.74 14.97
CA CYS A 348 9.83 5.56 14.30
C CYS A 348 9.11 6.51 15.27
N VAL A 349 8.76 6.02 16.47
CA VAL A 349 8.16 6.85 17.53
C VAL A 349 9.13 7.95 17.95
N GLY A 350 10.41 7.62 18.21
CA GLY A 350 11.43 8.61 18.56
C GLY A 350 11.62 9.67 17.46
N ALA A 351 11.69 9.26 16.19
CA ALA A 351 11.80 10.18 15.06
C ALA A 351 10.55 11.05 14.90
N GLY A 352 9.34 10.45 14.99
CA GLY A 352 8.08 11.19 14.90
C GLY A 352 7.92 12.22 16.02
N LEU A 353 8.24 11.86 17.26
CA LEU A 353 8.22 12.79 18.41
C LEU A 353 9.26 13.91 18.25
N ALA A 354 10.48 13.60 17.81
CA ALA A 354 11.50 14.63 17.57
C ALA A 354 11.09 15.64 16.49
N LEU A 355 10.40 15.18 15.45
CA LEU A 355 9.90 16.03 14.36
C LEU A 355 8.62 16.80 14.75
N SER A 356 7.83 16.31 15.71
CA SER A 356 6.63 17.00 16.19
C SER A 356 6.93 18.26 16.99
N VAL A 357 8.13 18.35 17.61
CA VAL A 357 8.55 19.52 18.37
C VAL A 357 8.58 20.76 17.48
N GLY A 358 7.75 21.75 17.84
CA GLY A 358 7.62 22.98 17.05
C GLY A 358 7.01 22.79 15.64
N GLY A 359 6.38 21.64 15.37
CA GLY A 359 5.79 21.35 14.08
C GLY A 359 6.80 21.22 12.93
N ARG A 360 8.05 20.85 13.21
CA ARG A 360 9.16 20.80 12.21
C ARG A 360 8.81 19.97 10.97
N TYR A 361 8.06 18.90 11.11
CA TYR A 361 7.63 18.07 9.97
C TYR A 361 6.75 18.84 8.97
N GLN A 362 5.98 19.84 9.42
CA GLN A 362 5.11 20.61 8.52
C GLN A 362 5.94 21.42 7.51
N TYR A 363 7.10 21.96 7.92
CA TYR A 363 8.01 22.68 7.03
C TYR A 363 8.62 21.80 5.92
N ILE A 364 8.58 20.46 6.09
CA ILE A 364 9.04 19.52 5.05
C ILE A 364 7.98 19.36 3.96
N PHE A 365 6.69 19.44 4.33
CA PHE A 365 5.58 19.06 3.46
C PHE A 365 4.69 20.21 2.99
N MET A 366 4.85 21.40 3.57
CA MET A 366 3.99 22.57 3.31
C MET A 366 4.81 23.85 3.24
N SER A 367 4.28 24.85 2.49
CA SER A 367 4.84 26.20 2.51
C SER A 367 4.61 26.88 3.87
N ALA A 368 5.55 27.71 4.29
CA ALA A 368 5.52 28.37 5.61
C ALA A 368 4.24 29.19 5.86
N GLU A 369 3.65 29.78 4.79
CA GLU A 369 2.42 30.57 4.84
C GLU A 369 1.18 29.78 5.31
N LYS A 370 1.17 28.45 5.09
CA LYS A 370 0.08 27.56 5.49
C LYS A 370 0.24 26.98 6.89
N ILE A 371 1.41 27.21 7.52
CA ILE A 371 1.72 26.69 8.86
C ILE A 371 1.22 27.67 9.90
N THR A 372 0.20 27.28 10.64
CA THR A 372 -0.38 28.04 11.73
C THR A 372 -0.21 27.30 13.07
N PRO A 373 -0.24 27.99 14.22
CA PRO A 373 -0.24 27.29 15.51
C PRO A 373 -1.35 26.25 15.65
N ALA A 374 -2.52 26.51 15.06
CA ALA A 374 -3.64 25.59 15.03
C ALA A 374 -3.35 24.36 14.16
N SER A 375 -2.73 24.52 12.97
CA SER A 375 -2.36 23.39 12.12
C SER A 375 -1.30 22.49 12.81
N VAL A 376 -0.35 23.10 13.51
CA VAL A 376 0.64 22.34 14.32
C VAL A 376 -0.06 21.57 15.44
N HIS A 377 -1.03 22.20 16.10
CA HIS A 377 -1.78 21.55 17.18
C HIS A 377 -2.54 20.33 16.66
N TYR A 378 -3.37 20.46 15.62
CA TYR A 378 -4.13 19.35 15.04
C TYR A 378 -3.23 18.23 14.50
N GLY A 379 -2.17 18.59 13.79
CA GLY A 379 -1.23 17.59 13.28
C GLY A 379 -0.48 16.83 14.38
N ASN A 380 -0.09 17.52 15.46
CA ASN A 380 0.55 16.87 16.61
C ASN A 380 -0.43 15.94 17.35
N LEU A 381 -1.71 16.30 17.48
CA LEU A 381 -2.71 15.41 18.07
C LEU A 381 -2.79 14.08 17.31
N LEU A 382 -2.87 14.11 15.97
CA LEU A 382 -2.85 12.89 15.16
C LEU A 382 -1.56 12.10 15.41
N LEU A 383 -0.40 12.75 15.33
CA LEU A 383 0.89 12.07 15.53
C LEU A 383 0.97 11.40 16.91
N TYR A 384 0.57 12.06 17.97
CA TYR A 384 0.64 11.49 19.32
C TYR A 384 -0.28 10.29 19.50
N VAL A 385 -1.48 10.35 18.94
CA VAL A 385 -2.44 9.23 18.99
C VAL A 385 -1.88 8.04 18.23
N ASP A 386 -1.44 8.22 16.98
CA ASP A 386 -0.94 7.12 16.15
C ASP A 386 0.36 6.53 16.66
N LEU A 387 1.35 7.40 16.98
CA LEU A 387 2.66 6.95 17.45
C LEU A 387 2.57 6.17 18.76
N SER A 388 1.63 6.54 19.66
CA SER A 388 1.42 5.81 20.91
C SER A 388 1.00 4.35 20.70
N MET A 389 0.37 4.05 19.57
CA MET A 389 -0.18 2.73 19.24
C MET A 389 0.56 1.99 18.11
N TYR A 390 1.73 2.50 17.68
CA TYR A 390 2.53 1.90 16.61
C TYR A 390 2.94 0.45 16.88
N PHE A 391 3.07 0.04 18.13
CA PHE A 391 3.36 -1.36 18.47
C PHE A 391 2.20 -2.30 18.07
N ILE A 392 0.93 -1.83 18.16
CA ILE A 392 -0.25 -2.58 17.69
C ILE A 392 -0.22 -2.68 16.16
N LEU A 393 0.07 -1.57 15.45
CA LEU A 393 0.24 -1.57 14.00
C LEU A 393 1.37 -2.52 13.57
N GLY A 394 2.51 -2.49 14.26
CA GLY A 394 3.64 -3.37 13.99
C GLY A 394 3.30 -4.84 14.16
N PHE A 395 2.59 -5.19 15.24
CA PHE A 395 2.07 -6.54 15.46
C PHE A 395 1.12 -6.95 14.33
N LEU A 396 0.14 -6.09 14.01
CA LEU A 396 -0.84 -6.31 12.96
C LEU A 396 -0.17 -6.67 11.62
N LEU A 397 0.80 -5.85 11.17
CA LEU A 397 1.43 -6.01 9.86
C LEU A 397 2.33 -7.26 9.77
N VAL A 398 3.09 -7.58 10.82
CA VAL A 398 3.91 -8.80 10.85
C VAL A 398 3.04 -10.05 10.87
N VAL A 399 2.03 -10.08 11.75
CA VAL A 399 1.15 -11.26 11.89
C VAL A 399 0.28 -11.44 10.65
N ARG A 400 -0.27 -10.35 10.08
CA ARG A 400 -1.03 -10.37 8.83
C ARG A 400 -0.22 -11.01 7.70
N SER A 401 1.02 -10.55 7.53
CA SER A 401 1.92 -11.05 6.50
C SER A 401 2.29 -12.52 6.71
N ALA A 402 2.52 -12.94 7.96
CA ALA A 402 2.78 -14.32 8.30
C ALA A 402 1.56 -15.22 8.03
N VAL A 403 0.36 -14.78 8.40
CA VAL A 403 -0.90 -15.49 8.17
C VAL A 403 -1.21 -15.60 6.67
N GLN A 404 -0.97 -14.53 5.90
CA GLN A 404 -1.08 -14.56 4.44
C GLN A 404 -0.07 -15.52 3.82
N GLY A 405 1.17 -15.55 4.32
CA GLY A 405 2.24 -16.43 3.85
C GLY A 405 1.94 -17.93 4.06
N VAL A 406 1.12 -18.29 5.04
CA VAL A 406 0.61 -19.66 5.21
C VAL A 406 -0.74 -19.87 4.49
N LEU A 407 -1.10 -19.00 3.54
CA LEU A 407 -2.30 -19.09 2.69
C LEU A 407 -3.63 -19.05 3.47
N GLN A 408 -3.68 -18.38 4.61
CA GLN A 408 -4.89 -18.17 5.40
C GLN A 408 -5.57 -16.83 5.04
N SER A 409 -5.76 -16.58 3.75
CA SER A 409 -6.25 -15.29 3.20
C SER A 409 -7.62 -14.85 3.73
N GLY A 410 -8.48 -15.80 4.12
CA GLY A 410 -9.80 -15.48 4.71
C GLY A 410 -9.70 -14.71 6.03
N TYR A 411 -8.71 -15.02 6.88
CA TYR A 411 -8.48 -14.25 8.12
C TYR A 411 -7.91 -12.86 7.83
N VAL A 412 -7.10 -12.73 6.78
CA VAL A 412 -6.54 -11.44 6.36
C VAL A 412 -7.64 -10.51 5.87
N LEU A 413 -8.57 -11.02 5.06
CA LEU A 413 -9.75 -10.27 4.64
C LEU A 413 -10.66 -9.92 5.82
N GLY A 414 -10.91 -10.89 6.72
CA GLY A 414 -11.71 -10.67 7.94
C GLY A 414 -11.11 -9.58 8.83
N ALA A 415 -9.78 -9.53 8.97
CA ALA A 415 -9.09 -8.46 9.68
C ALA A 415 -9.31 -7.11 9.01
N GLY A 416 -9.19 -7.02 7.67
CA GLY A 416 -9.45 -5.78 6.92
C GLY A 416 -10.89 -5.28 7.07
N ILE A 417 -11.88 -6.19 7.05
CA ILE A 417 -13.28 -5.83 7.29
C ILE A 417 -13.48 -5.32 8.74
N ALA A 418 -12.87 -5.97 9.73
CA ALA A 418 -12.93 -5.53 11.12
C ALA A 418 -12.29 -4.15 11.31
N GLU A 419 -11.16 -3.88 10.64
CA GLU A 419 -10.50 -2.56 10.61
C GLU A 419 -11.43 -1.49 10.05
N LEU A 420 -12.10 -1.77 8.91
CA LEU A 420 -13.03 -0.81 8.31
C LEU A 420 -14.19 -0.51 9.24
N ILE A 421 -14.86 -1.56 9.77
CA ILE A 421 -16.01 -1.39 10.67
C ILE A 421 -15.62 -0.58 11.90
N ALA A 422 -14.49 -0.91 12.54
CA ALA A 422 -14.02 -0.19 13.71
C ALA A 422 -13.71 1.28 13.40
N ARG A 423 -13.01 1.55 12.29
CA ARG A 423 -12.66 2.92 11.87
C ARG A 423 -13.92 3.74 11.59
N VAL A 424 -14.87 3.22 10.81
CA VAL A 424 -16.12 3.90 10.50
C VAL A 424 -16.92 4.18 11.78
N ALA A 425 -17.05 3.19 12.65
CA ALA A 425 -17.78 3.34 13.90
C ALA A 425 -17.13 4.39 14.82
N ILE A 426 -15.82 4.34 15.00
CA ILE A 426 -15.09 5.31 15.83
C ILE A 426 -15.21 6.72 15.25
N CYS A 427 -14.92 6.90 13.97
CA CYS A 427 -14.97 8.22 13.33
C CYS A 427 -16.38 8.81 13.26
N ALA A 428 -17.43 7.97 13.17
CA ALA A 428 -18.81 8.45 13.11
C ALA A 428 -19.39 8.79 14.48
N PHE A 429 -19.11 7.99 15.50
CA PHE A 429 -19.80 8.09 16.79
C PHE A 429 -18.98 8.76 17.89
N LEU A 430 -17.65 8.52 17.95
CA LEU A 430 -16.84 9.04 19.05
C LEU A 430 -16.68 10.58 19.02
N PRO A 431 -16.34 11.25 17.92
CA PRO A 431 -16.11 12.69 17.91
C PRO A 431 -17.35 13.50 18.35
N PRO A 432 -18.58 13.24 17.85
CA PRO A 432 -19.77 13.96 18.32
C PRO A 432 -20.06 13.76 19.82
N LEU A 433 -19.78 12.56 20.35
CA LEU A 433 -19.98 12.26 21.76
C LEU A 433 -19.10 13.13 22.66
N PHE A 434 -17.84 13.38 22.28
CA PHE A 434 -16.92 14.20 23.03
C PHE A 434 -17.03 15.71 22.72
N ALA A 435 -17.64 16.07 21.58
CA ALA A 435 -17.91 17.45 21.27
C ALA A 435 -19.10 18.05 22.05
N GLY A 436 -19.99 17.19 22.56
CA GLY A 436 -21.21 17.62 23.22
C GLY A 436 -22.22 18.28 22.28
N GLY A 437 -22.03 18.14 20.95
CA GLY A 437 -22.87 18.75 19.92
C GLY A 437 -22.33 18.58 18.52
N ALA A 438 -22.62 19.53 17.63
CA ALA A 438 -22.11 19.52 16.27
C ALA A 438 -20.58 19.73 16.24
N LEU A 439 -19.90 19.01 15.34
CA LEU A 439 -18.47 19.20 15.11
C LEU A 439 -18.25 20.53 14.36
N GLY A 440 -17.28 21.30 14.82
CA GLY A 440 -16.89 22.58 14.23
C GLY A 440 -15.50 23.01 14.71
N CYS A 441 -15.05 24.18 14.28
CA CYS A 441 -13.75 24.73 14.68
C CYS A 441 -13.62 25.01 16.19
N ASP A 442 -14.75 25.16 16.89
CA ASP A 442 -14.82 25.40 18.33
C ASP A 442 -14.94 24.08 19.14
N ALA A 443 -14.96 22.94 18.46
CA ALA A 443 -15.03 21.64 19.13
C ALA A 443 -13.80 21.41 20.02
N PRO A 444 -13.95 20.83 21.21
CA PRO A 444 -12.83 20.59 22.10
C PRO A 444 -11.82 19.62 21.46
N ALA A 445 -10.52 19.82 21.76
CA ALA A 445 -9.43 19.00 21.21
C ALA A 445 -9.64 17.49 21.41
N ILE A 446 -10.33 17.08 22.48
CA ILE A 446 -10.65 15.67 22.74
C ILE A 446 -11.55 15.06 21.67
N ALA A 447 -12.41 15.85 21.01
CA ALA A 447 -13.23 15.38 19.89
C ALA A 447 -12.37 15.08 18.65
N PHE A 448 -11.31 15.87 18.40
CA PHE A 448 -10.36 15.57 17.33
C PHE A 448 -9.47 14.37 17.67
N VAL A 449 -9.05 14.22 18.93
CA VAL A 449 -8.35 13.01 19.42
C VAL A 449 -9.23 11.77 19.23
N ALA A 450 -10.52 11.88 19.50
CA ALA A 450 -11.48 10.81 19.28
C ALA A 450 -11.62 10.42 17.80
N LEU A 451 -11.52 11.39 16.87
CA LEU A 451 -11.46 11.12 15.44
C LEU A 451 -10.16 10.37 15.07
N CYS A 452 -9.02 10.85 15.56
CA CYS A 452 -7.70 10.23 15.33
C CYS A 452 -7.63 8.81 15.88
N ALA A 453 -8.36 8.48 16.95
CA ALA A 453 -8.46 7.12 17.51
C ALA A 453 -9.06 6.10 16.53
N GLY A 454 -9.62 6.54 15.39
CA GLY A 454 -10.08 5.68 14.31
C GLY A 454 -9.01 4.75 13.75
N ASP A 455 -7.76 5.21 13.61
CA ASP A 455 -6.63 4.40 13.14
C ASP A 455 -6.19 3.34 14.17
N PRO A 456 -5.81 3.71 15.40
CA PRO A 456 -5.48 2.73 16.44
C PRO A 456 -6.60 1.73 16.74
N GLY A 457 -7.84 2.18 16.74
CA GLY A 457 -9.01 1.31 16.96
C GLY A 457 -9.18 0.28 15.83
N ALA A 458 -8.93 0.69 14.59
CA ALA A 458 -8.92 -0.23 13.46
C ALA A 458 -7.77 -1.26 13.59
N TRP A 459 -6.55 -0.82 13.92
CA TRP A 459 -5.42 -1.72 14.10
C TRP A 459 -5.66 -2.74 15.22
N LEU A 460 -6.29 -2.32 16.32
CA LEU A 460 -6.67 -3.21 17.41
C LEU A 460 -7.70 -4.24 16.94
N ALA A 461 -8.76 -3.82 16.24
CA ALA A 461 -9.81 -4.71 15.75
C ALA A 461 -9.24 -5.77 14.77
N GLY A 462 -8.40 -5.35 13.81
CA GLY A 462 -7.71 -6.26 12.90
C GLY A 462 -6.76 -7.22 13.60
N SER A 463 -6.02 -6.73 14.62
CA SER A 463 -5.12 -7.56 15.42
C SER A 463 -5.88 -8.64 16.20
N LEU A 464 -7.03 -8.32 16.79
CA LEU A 464 -7.87 -9.28 17.51
C LEU A 464 -8.33 -10.43 16.59
N VAL A 465 -8.74 -10.14 15.37
CA VAL A 465 -9.10 -11.18 14.38
C VAL A 465 -7.92 -12.08 14.06
N LEU A 466 -6.73 -11.50 13.93
CA LEU A 466 -5.51 -12.23 13.58
C LEU A 466 -4.90 -13.02 14.74
N LEU A 467 -5.28 -12.78 15.99
CA LEU A 467 -4.85 -13.61 17.13
C LEU A 467 -5.22 -15.09 16.92
N VAL A 468 -6.40 -15.36 16.36
CA VAL A 468 -6.86 -16.74 16.13
C VAL A 468 -5.89 -17.55 15.24
N PRO A 469 -5.60 -17.12 13.99
CA PRO A 469 -4.64 -17.83 13.14
C PRO A 469 -3.21 -17.73 13.67
N PHE A 470 -2.84 -16.66 14.37
CA PHE A 470 -1.52 -16.52 14.99
C PHE A 470 -1.26 -17.65 16.00
N PHE A 471 -2.16 -17.86 16.97
CA PHE A 471 -2.00 -18.91 17.94
C PHE A 471 -2.14 -20.30 17.32
N ARG A 472 -3.20 -20.57 16.54
CA ARG A 472 -3.48 -21.90 16.01
C ARG A 472 -2.50 -22.33 14.93
N THR A 473 -2.26 -21.48 13.93
CA THR A 473 -1.51 -21.87 12.72
C THR A 473 -0.01 -21.56 12.86
N ILE A 474 0.34 -20.36 13.37
CA ILE A 474 1.74 -19.93 13.44
C ILE A 474 2.43 -20.51 14.67
N LEU A 475 1.83 -20.45 15.86
CA LEU A 475 2.46 -20.90 17.10
C LEU A 475 2.27 -22.41 17.35
N CYS A 476 1.06 -22.94 17.22
CA CYS A 476 0.74 -24.34 17.52
C CYS A 476 0.89 -25.27 16.30
N GLY A 477 0.95 -24.71 15.07
CA GLY A 477 1.12 -25.50 13.85
C GLY A 477 -0.11 -26.32 13.44
N GLU A 478 -1.30 -26.00 14.00
CA GLU A 478 -2.55 -26.65 13.64
C GLU A 478 -3.01 -26.22 12.24
N GLU A 479 -3.10 -27.18 11.32
CA GLU A 479 -3.84 -26.97 10.07
C GLU A 479 -5.33 -27.26 10.29
N LYS A 480 -6.22 -26.37 9.80
CA LYS A 480 -7.57 -26.83 9.46
C LYS A 480 -7.38 -28.02 8.50
N LYS A 481 -7.71 -29.23 8.93
CA LYS A 481 -7.90 -30.36 8.05
C LYS A 481 -9.04 -29.97 7.09
N THR A 482 -8.73 -29.26 6.03
CA THR A 482 -9.61 -29.14 4.89
C THR A 482 -9.64 -30.56 4.34
N LYS A 483 -10.69 -31.29 4.66
CA LYS A 483 -11.01 -32.57 4.04
C LYS A 483 -11.11 -32.30 2.53
N CYS A 484 -9.99 -32.32 1.81
CA CYS A 484 -10.00 -32.73 0.43
C CYS A 484 -10.47 -34.19 0.43
N ARG A 485 -11.77 -34.39 0.35
CA ARG A 485 -12.31 -35.61 -0.20
C ARG A 485 -11.87 -35.64 -1.66
N ALA A 486 -10.73 -36.29 -1.87
CA ALA A 486 -10.47 -36.93 -3.14
C ALA A 486 -11.54 -38.02 -3.31
N LYS A 487 -12.43 -37.82 -4.27
CA LYS A 487 -13.03 -38.88 -5.08
C LYS A 487 -13.25 -38.32 -6.46
#